data_4b25f54771380d26c165cc1e53f25801
#
_entry.id   4b25f54771380d26c165cc1e53f25801
#
_cell.length_a   1.000
_cell.length_b   1.000
_cell.length_c   1.000
_cell.angle_alpha   90.00
_cell.angle_beta   90.00
_cell.angle_gamma   90.00
#
_symmetry.space_group_name_H-M   'P 1'
#
loop_
_entity.id
_entity.type
_entity.pdbx_description
1 polymer ?
#
loop_
_entity_poly.entity_id
_entity_poly.type
_entity_poly.pdbx_seq_one_letter_code
_entity_poly.pdbx_strand_id
1 'polypeptide(L)'
;HFSNKVWPEKHPIAGEPVVLRDYQVEIINQFCKNPQCLQEISTGAGKTLITAGLSNIVEEYGRSIVIVPNKDLVIQTEVDYKNLGLDVGVYFGDRKELGKTHTICTWQSLNVIEKNFKDGKTDWSLQDFAEDVVCVIVDEVHQAKGEVLKKLLTGSFKNIPIRWGLTGTIPKADHDRMTLGISLGELVNQLSASTLQDAGVLANCHVNVVQLQETVAYDNYQSELTYLTTDAKRL
;
A
#
# COMPACT_ATOMS: atom_id res chain seq x y z
N HIS A 1 -5.45 -16.10 16.48
CA HIS A 1 -5.12 -14.83 17.12
C HIS A 1 -3.65 -14.53 16.93
N PHE A 2 -3.34 -13.45 16.24
CA PHE A 2 -1.96 -12.98 16.08
C PHE A 2 -1.51 -12.32 17.40
N SER A 3 -0.35 -12.72 17.89
CA SER A 3 0.26 -12.12 19.07
C SER A 3 1.43 -11.22 18.66
N ASN A 4 1.97 -10.48 19.59
CA ASN A 4 3.12 -9.63 19.40
C ASN A 4 4.29 -10.44 18.81
N LYS A 5 4.77 -10.07 17.60
CA LYS A 5 5.84 -10.79 16.92
C LYS A 5 7.13 -9.97 16.95
N VAL A 6 8.19 -10.64 17.33
CA VAL A 6 9.56 -10.12 17.25
C VAL A 6 10.17 -10.61 15.94
N TRP A 7 10.74 -9.73 15.16
CA TRP A 7 11.31 -9.97 13.82
C TRP A 7 12.69 -9.41 13.74
N PRO A 8 13.42 -9.99 12.83
CA PRO A 8 14.42 -11.02 13.04
C PRO A 8 15.16 -10.79 14.38
N GLU A 9 16.06 -11.63 14.79
CA GLU A 9 16.80 -11.43 16.03
C GLU A 9 17.51 -10.06 16.11
N LYS A 10 17.99 -9.56 14.98
CA LYS A 10 18.53 -8.20 14.84
C LYS A 10 18.14 -7.60 13.49
N HIS A 11 17.41 -6.52 13.51
CA HIS A 11 17.15 -5.76 12.30
C HIS A 11 18.46 -5.14 11.78
N PRO A 12 18.82 -5.29 10.50
CA PRO A 12 20.12 -4.83 9.96
C PRO A 12 20.43 -3.35 10.21
N ILE A 13 19.39 -2.51 10.21
CA ILE A 13 19.51 -1.06 10.41
C ILE A 13 19.37 -0.69 11.89
N ALA A 14 18.38 -1.24 12.57
CA ALA A 14 18.09 -0.89 13.96
C ALA A 14 19.06 -1.56 14.96
N GLY A 15 19.71 -2.67 14.55
CA GLY A 15 20.58 -3.47 15.43
C GLY A 15 19.86 -4.21 16.56
N GLU A 16 18.54 -4.05 16.64
CA GLU A 16 17.66 -4.62 17.65
C GLU A 16 16.51 -5.40 16.98
N PRO A 17 15.86 -6.34 17.68
CA PRO A 17 14.66 -6.98 17.20
C PRO A 17 13.54 -5.97 16.95
N VAL A 18 12.85 -6.09 15.81
CA VAL A 18 11.66 -5.28 15.54
C VAL A 18 10.45 -5.93 16.21
N VAL A 19 9.84 -5.19 17.12
CA VAL A 19 8.64 -5.61 17.84
C VAL A 19 7.46 -4.77 17.38
N LEU A 20 6.37 -5.43 16.98
CA LEU A 20 5.14 -4.73 16.63
C LEU A 20 4.55 -4.03 17.86
N ARG A 21 4.04 -2.82 17.65
CA ARG A 21 3.30 -2.07 18.66
C ARG A 21 1.90 -2.68 18.86
N ASP A 22 1.31 -2.50 20.03
CA ASP A 22 0.01 -3.09 20.37
C ASP A 22 -1.08 -2.75 19.37
N TYR A 23 -1.16 -1.50 18.90
CA TYR A 23 -2.13 -1.09 17.90
C TYR A 23 -1.89 -1.76 16.53
N GLN A 24 -0.62 -2.06 16.16
CA GLN A 24 -0.31 -2.78 14.92
C GLN A 24 -0.78 -4.24 15.01
N VAL A 25 -0.59 -4.86 16.18
CA VAL A 25 -1.12 -6.21 16.46
C VAL A 25 -2.64 -6.22 16.38
N GLU A 26 -3.31 -5.20 16.94
CA GLU A 26 -4.77 -5.08 16.89
C GLU A 26 -5.28 -4.92 15.45
N ILE A 27 -4.65 -4.06 14.64
CA ILE A 27 -4.97 -3.88 13.23
C ILE A 27 -4.83 -5.20 12.46
N ILE A 28 -3.73 -5.94 12.66
CA ILE A 28 -3.51 -7.25 12.03
C ILE A 28 -4.64 -8.22 12.43
N ASN A 29 -5.01 -8.26 13.70
CA ASN A 29 -6.10 -9.12 14.16
C ASN A 29 -7.46 -8.73 13.58
N GLN A 30 -7.71 -7.44 13.32
CA GLN A 30 -8.92 -6.99 12.62
C GLN A 30 -8.96 -7.51 11.17
N PHE A 31 -7.82 -7.46 10.46
CA PHE A 31 -7.71 -8.05 9.13
C PHE A 31 -7.95 -9.56 9.16
N CYS A 32 -7.35 -10.28 10.09
CA CYS A 32 -7.50 -11.74 10.21
C CYS A 32 -8.95 -12.19 10.49
N LYS A 33 -9.76 -11.33 11.10
CA LYS A 33 -11.20 -11.61 11.33
C LYS A 33 -12.06 -11.39 10.08
N ASN A 34 -11.57 -10.61 9.13
CA ASN A 34 -12.32 -10.17 7.96
C ASN A 34 -11.50 -10.48 6.70
N PRO A 35 -11.80 -11.56 5.97
CA PRO A 35 -11.01 -11.95 4.79
C PRO A 35 -11.06 -10.93 3.65
N GLN A 36 -12.06 -10.05 3.64
CA GLN A 36 -12.17 -8.95 2.68
C GLN A 36 -12.57 -7.69 3.44
N CYS A 37 -11.62 -6.78 3.60
CA CYS A 37 -11.88 -5.52 4.31
C CYS A 37 -10.86 -4.44 4.00
N LEU A 38 -11.25 -3.22 4.34
CA LEU A 38 -10.45 -2.00 4.25
C LEU A 38 -10.23 -1.44 5.65
N GLN A 39 -9.04 -0.94 5.94
CA GLN A 39 -8.76 -0.17 7.15
C GLN A 39 -8.13 1.19 6.79
N GLU A 40 -8.64 2.24 7.41
CA GLU A 40 -8.03 3.57 7.36
C GLU A 40 -6.98 3.67 8.45
N ILE A 41 -5.72 3.79 8.04
CA ILE A 41 -4.57 3.78 8.93
C ILE A 41 -3.70 4.98 8.58
N SER A 42 -3.59 5.91 9.50
CA SER A 42 -2.83 7.15 9.32
C SER A 42 -1.40 6.90 8.82
N THR A 43 -0.89 7.85 8.05
CA THR A 43 0.53 7.90 7.68
C THR A 43 1.40 7.94 8.94
N GLY A 44 2.51 7.24 8.94
CA GLY A 44 3.40 7.12 10.10
C GLY A 44 3.04 6.02 11.10
N ALA A 45 1.90 5.34 10.94
CA ALA A 45 1.53 4.20 11.79
C ALA A 45 2.36 2.92 11.55
N GLY A 46 3.25 2.92 10.55
CA GLY A 46 4.05 1.75 10.18
C GLY A 46 3.27 0.73 9.35
N LYS A 47 2.51 1.19 8.35
CA LYS A 47 1.74 0.33 7.43
C LYS A 47 2.58 -0.79 6.82
N THR A 48 3.84 -0.54 6.46
CA THR A 48 4.72 -1.56 5.90
C THR A 48 4.97 -2.73 6.86
N LEU A 49 5.13 -2.46 8.16
CA LEU A 49 5.25 -3.53 9.17
C LEU A 49 3.93 -4.31 9.32
N ILE A 50 2.81 -3.64 9.22
CA ILE A 50 1.49 -4.27 9.26
C ILE A 50 1.31 -5.19 8.03
N THR A 51 1.61 -4.70 6.83
CA THR A 51 1.51 -5.50 5.59
C THR A 51 2.48 -6.68 5.61
N ALA A 52 3.68 -6.51 6.11
CA ALA A 52 4.63 -7.60 6.29
C ALA A 52 4.12 -8.65 7.30
N GLY A 53 3.50 -8.21 8.40
CA GLY A 53 2.85 -9.10 9.36
C GLY A 53 1.72 -9.91 8.74
N LEU A 54 0.88 -9.27 7.93
CA LEU A 54 -0.19 -9.93 7.19
C LEU A 54 0.36 -10.94 6.18
N SER A 55 1.39 -10.57 5.40
CA SER A 55 2.06 -11.47 4.46
C SER A 55 2.63 -12.69 5.15
N ASN A 56 3.30 -12.50 6.28
CA ASN A 56 3.86 -13.61 7.06
C ASN A 56 2.79 -14.56 7.64
N ILE A 57 1.61 -14.06 7.99
CA ILE A 57 0.51 -14.91 8.47
C ILE A 57 -0.03 -15.81 7.34
N VAL A 58 -0.13 -15.28 6.13
CA VAL A 58 -0.73 -16.02 5.01
C VAL A 58 0.23 -16.95 4.29
N GLU A 59 1.55 -16.81 4.49
CA GLU A 59 2.57 -17.61 3.78
C GLU A 59 2.45 -19.12 4.03
N GLU A 60 1.87 -19.54 5.17
CA GLU A 60 1.58 -20.94 5.47
C GLU A 60 0.49 -21.54 4.55
N TYR A 61 -0.33 -20.69 3.93
CA TYR A 61 -1.47 -21.08 3.11
C TYR A 61 -1.23 -20.89 1.62
N GLY A 62 -0.25 -20.10 1.24
CA GLY A 62 0.09 -19.82 -0.14
C GLY A 62 0.80 -18.49 -0.33
N ARG A 63 0.88 -18.05 -1.58
CA ARG A 63 1.55 -16.82 -1.97
C ARG A 63 0.71 -15.57 -1.68
N SER A 64 1.37 -14.43 -1.49
CA SER A 64 0.70 -13.12 -1.43
C SER A 64 1.19 -12.15 -2.50
N ILE A 65 0.31 -11.27 -2.93
CA ILE A 65 0.61 -10.11 -3.78
C ILE A 65 0.38 -8.85 -2.96
N VAL A 66 1.37 -7.96 -2.95
CA VAL A 66 1.27 -6.62 -2.34
C VAL A 66 1.30 -5.58 -3.45
N ILE A 67 0.21 -4.84 -3.59
CA ILE A 67 0.06 -3.79 -4.60
C ILE A 67 0.33 -2.45 -3.94
N VAL A 68 1.32 -1.73 -4.45
CA VAL A 68 1.70 -0.38 -4.00
C VAL A 68 1.56 0.63 -5.16
N PRO A 69 1.38 1.93 -4.89
CA PRO A 69 1.02 2.90 -5.91
C PRO A 69 2.12 3.22 -6.94
N ASN A 70 3.39 3.11 -6.56
CA ASN A 70 4.50 3.52 -7.42
C ASN A 70 5.77 2.68 -7.18
N LYS A 71 6.74 2.84 -8.09
CA LYS A 71 8.01 2.09 -8.10
C LYS A 71 8.88 2.32 -6.86
N ASP A 72 8.87 3.53 -6.31
CA ASP A 72 9.73 3.87 -5.17
C ASP A 72 9.24 3.15 -3.92
N LEU A 73 7.92 3.05 -3.74
CA LEU A 73 7.32 2.24 -2.69
C LEU A 73 7.52 0.73 -2.90
N VAL A 74 7.58 0.23 -4.15
CA VAL A 74 7.95 -1.17 -4.41
C VAL A 74 9.35 -1.45 -3.86
N ILE A 75 10.33 -0.59 -4.19
CA ILE A 75 11.73 -0.76 -3.75
C ILE A 75 11.84 -0.66 -2.23
N GLN A 76 11.18 0.32 -1.62
CA GLN A 76 11.18 0.48 -0.16
C GLN A 76 10.56 -0.72 0.54
N THR A 77 9.38 -1.16 0.10
CA THR A 77 8.69 -2.30 0.70
C THR A 77 9.48 -3.60 0.52
N GLU A 78 10.16 -3.78 -0.62
CA GLU A 78 11.08 -4.91 -0.85
C GLU A 78 12.20 -4.95 0.20
N VAL A 79 12.86 -3.81 0.43
CA VAL A 79 13.94 -3.70 1.43
C VAL A 79 13.41 -4.04 2.81
N ASP A 80 12.27 -3.49 3.21
CA ASP A 80 11.67 -3.74 4.52
C ASP A 80 11.29 -5.22 4.69
N TYR A 81 10.70 -5.85 3.67
CA TYR A 81 10.36 -7.27 3.70
C TYR A 81 11.60 -8.16 3.82
N LYS A 82 12.66 -7.87 3.05
CA LYS A 82 13.94 -8.58 3.15
C LYS A 82 14.58 -8.45 4.52
N ASN A 83 14.54 -7.23 5.08
CA ASN A 83 15.02 -6.98 6.44
C ASN A 83 14.26 -7.76 7.52
N LEU A 84 12.99 -8.07 7.24
CA LEU A 84 12.14 -8.89 8.11
C LEU A 84 12.25 -10.40 7.81
N GLY A 85 13.14 -10.81 6.91
CA GLY A 85 13.40 -12.21 6.57
C GLY A 85 12.33 -12.88 5.70
N LEU A 86 11.47 -12.10 5.04
CA LEU A 86 10.45 -12.63 4.14
C LEU A 86 11.01 -12.95 2.75
N ASP A 87 10.56 -14.05 2.13
CA ASP A 87 10.90 -14.42 0.76
C ASP A 87 10.10 -13.58 -0.22
N VAL A 88 10.69 -12.49 -0.68
CA VAL A 88 10.03 -11.46 -1.49
C VAL A 88 10.72 -11.25 -2.82
N GLY A 89 9.91 -11.06 -3.87
CA GLY A 89 10.32 -10.59 -5.18
C GLY A 89 9.48 -9.39 -5.63
N VAL A 90 9.93 -8.71 -6.66
CA VAL A 90 9.26 -7.53 -7.18
C VAL A 90 8.87 -7.70 -8.65
N TYR A 91 7.73 -7.09 -9.02
CA TYR A 91 7.24 -7.11 -10.40
C TYR A 91 6.86 -5.69 -10.85
N PHE A 92 7.79 -4.97 -11.43
CA PHE A 92 7.57 -3.65 -12.01
C PHE A 92 8.68 -3.29 -13.01
N GLY A 93 8.38 -2.43 -13.99
CA GLY A 93 9.35 -1.98 -14.98
C GLY A 93 10.13 -3.14 -15.62
N ASP A 94 11.45 -3.08 -15.50
CA ASP A 94 12.37 -4.11 -16.03
C ASP A 94 12.62 -5.25 -15.03
N ARG A 95 12.24 -5.09 -13.75
CA ARG A 95 12.37 -6.11 -12.71
C ARG A 95 11.13 -6.99 -12.66
N LYS A 96 11.28 -8.26 -12.98
CA LYS A 96 10.19 -9.25 -13.09
C LYS A 96 10.60 -10.54 -12.38
N GLU A 97 10.64 -10.47 -11.06
CA GLU A 97 11.03 -11.57 -10.20
C GLU A 97 9.79 -12.40 -9.85
N LEU A 98 9.71 -13.59 -10.44
CA LEU A 98 8.61 -14.54 -10.21
C LEU A 98 9.06 -15.66 -9.28
N GLY A 99 8.10 -16.45 -8.77
CA GLY A 99 8.37 -17.66 -7.98
C GLY A 99 8.73 -17.40 -6.52
N LYS A 100 8.50 -16.17 -6.02
CA LYS A 100 8.67 -15.83 -4.61
C LYS A 100 7.36 -15.98 -3.85
N THR A 101 7.46 -16.21 -2.54
CA THR A 101 6.29 -16.32 -1.65
C THR A 101 5.48 -15.04 -1.63
N HIS A 102 6.17 -13.90 -1.59
CA HIS A 102 5.54 -12.59 -1.63
C HIS A 102 5.99 -11.84 -2.88
N THR A 103 5.05 -11.26 -3.61
CA THR A 103 5.35 -10.43 -4.80
C THR A 103 4.85 -9.00 -4.57
N ILE A 104 5.76 -8.04 -4.57
CA ILE A 104 5.41 -6.61 -4.50
C ILE A 104 5.36 -6.06 -5.92
N CYS A 105 4.27 -5.40 -6.26
CA CYS A 105 4.08 -4.87 -7.61
C CYS A 105 3.26 -3.57 -7.61
N THR A 106 3.20 -2.93 -8.76
CA THR A 106 2.27 -1.81 -9.00
C THR A 106 1.07 -2.30 -9.81
N TRP A 107 -0.10 -1.65 -9.62
CA TRP A 107 -1.29 -1.95 -10.43
C TRP A 107 -1.05 -1.69 -11.94
N GLN A 108 -0.15 -0.74 -12.29
CA GLN A 108 0.24 -0.49 -13.67
C GLN A 108 0.92 -1.72 -14.29
N SER A 109 1.81 -2.36 -13.54
CA SER A 109 2.52 -3.56 -14.01
C SER A 109 1.55 -4.73 -14.23
N LEU A 110 0.56 -4.89 -13.35
CA LEU A 110 -0.49 -5.90 -13.52
C LEU A 110 -1.35 -5.64 -14.76
N ASN A 111 -1.69 -4.38 -15.05
CA ASN A 111 -2.39 -4.02 -16.27
C ASN A 111 -1.58 -4.30 -17.54
N VAL A 112 -0.25 -4.15 -17.48
CA VAL A 112 0.63 -4.50 -18.62
C VAL A 112 0.61 -6.00 -18.89
N ILE A 113 0.59 -6.84 -17.86
CA ILE A 113 0.43 -8.30 -18.02
C ILE A 113 -0.88 -8.60 -18.78
N GLU A 114 -1.99 -8.06 -18.28
CA GLU A 114 -3.31 -8.30 -18.89
C GLU A 114 -3.36 -7.82 -20.35
N LYS A 115 -2.77 -6.65 -20.63
CA LYS A 115 -2.70 -6.10 -21.99
C LYS A 115 -1.85 -6.98 -22.91
N ASN A 116 -0.66 -7.37 -22.47
CA ASN A 116 0.26 -8.18 -23.27
C ASN A 116 -0.35 -9.55 -23.61
N PHE A 117 -1.05 -10.16 -22.66
CA PHE A 117 -1.77 -11.41 -22.90
C PHE A 117 -2.88 -11.24 -23.96
N LYS A 118 -3.71 -10.19 -23.85
CA LYS A 118 -4.74 -9.87 -24.83
C LYS A 118 -4.20 -9.56 -26.22
N ASP A 119 -3.04 -8.92 -26.29
CA ASP A 119 -2.35 -8.59 -27.53
C ASP A 119 -1.56 -9.78 -28.13
N GLY A 120 -1.59 -10.96 -27.49
CA GLY A 120 -0.85 -12.15 -27.92
C GLY A 120 0.68 -12.01 -27.81
N LYS A 121 1.17 -11.10 -26.96
CA LYS A 121 2.61 -10.88 -26.73
C LYS A 121 3.21 -11.80 -25.69
N THR A 122 2.37 -12.44 -24.89
CA THR A 122 2.75 -13.42 -23.86
C THR A 122 1.73 -14.56 -23.87
N ASP A 123 2.20 -15.76 -23.52
CA ASP A 123 1.36 -16.97 -23.43
C ASP A 123 0.74 -17.16 -22.05
N TRP A 124 1.10 -16.32 -21.06
CA TRP A 124 0.61 -16.40 -19.70
C TRP A 124 -0.22 -15.16 -19.31
N SER A 125 -1.25 -15.42 -18.58
CA SER A 125 -2.27 -14.46 -18.18
C SER A 125 -2.02 -13.90 -16.76
N LEU A 126 -2.85 -12.93 -16.37
CA LEU A 126 -2.85 -12.44 -15.00
C LEU A 126 -3.37 -13.51 -13.99
N GLN A 127 -4.18 -14.48 -14.44
CA GLN A 127 -4.57 -15.64 -13.63
C GLN A 127 -3.37 -16.56 -13.36
N ASP A 128 -2.51 -16.79 -14.36
CA ASP A 128 -1.28 -17.58 -14.18
C ASP A 128 -0.31 -16.86 -13.22
N PHE A 129 -0.22 -15.53 -13.29
CA PHE A 129 0.54 -14.73 -12.33
C PHE A 129 0.03 -14.91 -10.89
N ALA A 130 -1.28 -15.09 -10.74
CA ALA A 130 -1.96 -15.24 -9.46
C ALA A 130 -2.10 -16.73 -9.04
N GLU A 131 -1.44 -17.64 -9.71
CA GLU A 131 -1.44 -19.06 -9.32
C GLU A 131 -0.88 -19.21 -7.90
N ASP A 132 -1.55 -20.01 -7.06
CA ASP A 132 -1.24 -20.23 -5.64
C ASP A 132 -1.29 -18.95 -4.76
N VAL A 133 -1.80 -17.85 -5.27
CA VAL A 133 -1.99 -16.62 -4.48
C VAL A 133 -3.28 -16.74 -3.66
N VAL A 134 -3.12 -16.67 -2.35
CA VAL A 134 -4.24 -16.71 -1.39
C VAL A 134 -4.63 -15.34 -0.86
N CYS A 135 -3.75 -14.36 -1.00
CA CYS A 135 -3.97 -13.03 -0.45
C CYS A 135 -3.48 -11.92 -1.39
N VAL A 136 -4.28 -10.88 -1.53
CA VAL A 136 -3.89 -9.59 -2.12
C VAL A 136 -4.00 -8.52 -1.05
N ILE A 137 -2.90 -7.79 -0.85
CA ILE A 137 -2.83 -6.62 0.03
C ILE A 137 -2.65 -5.40 -0.87
N VAL A 138 -3.51 -4.39 -0.71
CA VAL A 138 -3.42 -3.13 -1.47
C VAL A 138 -3.08 -2.01 -0.50
N ASP A 139 -1.88 -1.46 -0.63
CA ASP A 139 -1.47 -0.30 0.16
C ASP A 139 -1.78 0.99 -0.58
N GLU A 140 -2.06 2.06 0.19
CA GLU A 140 -2.48 3.38 -0.30
C GLU A 140 -3.60 3.31 -1.35
N VAL A 141 -4.66 2.59 -1.00
CA VAL A 141 -5.80 2.29 -1.87
C VAL A 141 -6.36 3.53 -2.56
N HIS A 142 -6.35 4.69 -1.89
CA HIS A 142 -6.85 5.97 -2.44
C HIS A 142 -6.06 6.46 -3.66
N GLN A 143 -4.82 6.00 -3.86
CA GLN A 143 -4.00 6.36 -5.02
C GLN A 143 -4.28 5.46 -6.24
N ALA A 144 -4.91 4.32 -6.04
CA ALA A 144 -5.36 3.49 -7.15
C ALA A 144 -6.60 4.11 -7.79
N LYS A 145 -6.67 4.11 -9.14
CA LYS A 145 -7.93 4.42 -9.81
C LYS A 145 -8.94 3.34 -9.46
N GLY A 146 -10.00 3.68 -8.74
CA GLY A 146 -10.97 2.73 -8.19
C GLY A 146 -11.50 1.74 -9.21
N GLU A 147 -11.83 2.19 -10.42
CA GLU A 147 -12.30 1.33 -11.51
C GLU A 147 -11.25 0.32 -11.99
N VAL A 148 -9.95 0.68 -11.98
CA VAL A 148 -8.87 -0.23 -12.35
C VAL A 148 -8.70 -1.31 -11.29
N LEU A 149 -8.71 -0.92 -10.02
CA LEU A 149 -8.63 -1.83 -8.89
C LEU A 149 -9.83 -2.78 -8.86
N LYS A 150 -11.04 -2.25 -9.06
CA LYS A 150 -12.27 -3.03 -9.16
C LYS A 150 -12.17 -4.08 -10.26
N LYS A 151 -11.81 -3.67 -11.49
CA LYS A 151 -11.66 -4.58 -12.62
C LYS A 151 -10.65 -5.70 -12.33
N LEU A 152 -9.53 -5.38 -11.67
CA LEU A 152 -8.52 -6.35 -11.27
C LEU A 152 -9.06 -7.35 -10.25
N LEU A 153 -9.59 -6.85 -9.13
CA LEU A 153 -9.98 -7.66 -7.98
C LEU A 153 -11.27 -8.46 -8.22
N THR A 154 -12.22 -7.92 -9.00
CA THR A 154 -13.46 -8.64 -9.35
C THR A 154 -13.35 -9.43 -10.66
N GLY A 155 -12.28 -9.24 -11.42
CA GLY A 155 -11.95 -9.92 -12.67
C GLY A 155 -10.91 -11.00 -12.48
N SER A 156 -9.67 -10.69 -12.86
CA SER A 156 -8.58 -11.69 -12.89
C SER A 156 -8.22 -12.25 -11.51
N PHE A 157 -8.41 -11.48 -10.44
CA PHE A 157 -8.15 -11.89 -9.06
C PHE A 157 -9.40 -12.30 -8.27
N LYS A 158 -10.53 -12.51 -8.96
CA LYS A 158 -11.82 -12.82 -8.31
C LYS A 158 -11.80 -14.07 -7.42
N ASN A 159 -10.93 -15.02 -7.73
CA ASN A 159 -10.81 -16.28 -6.99
C ASN A 159 -9.87 -16.19 -5.78
N ILE A 160 -9.15 -15.08 -5.60
CA ILE A 160 -8.28 -14.89 -4.44
C ILE A 160 -9.18 -14.60 -3.22
N PRO A 161 -9.14 -15.47 -2.20
CA PRO A 161 -10.10 -15.39 -1.09
C PRO A 161 -9.86 -14.20 -0.16
N ILE A 162 -8.60 -13.82 0.04
CA ILE A 162 -8.22 -12.78 0.98
C ILE A 162 -7.85 -11.51 0.23
N ARG A 163 -8.53 -10.39 0.54
CA ARG A 163 -8.28 -9.07 -0.06
C ARG A 163 -8.30 -8.02 1.02
N TRP A 164 -7.15 -7.47 1.33
CA TRP A 164 -6.98 -6.49 2.38
C TRP A 164 -6.50 -5.16 1.81
N GLY A 165 -7.16 -4.09 2.19
CA GLY A 165 -6.82 -2.73 1.79
C GLY A 165 -6.39 -1.87 2.97
N LEU A 166 -5.32 -1.09 2.76
CA LEU A 166 -4.84 -0.09 3.71
C LEU A 166 -4.82 1.28 3.02
N THR A 167 -5.22 2.31 3.74
CA THR A 167 -5.14 3.69 3.22
C THR A 167 -4.99 4.68 4.35
N GLY A 168 -4.23 5.75 4.12
CA GLY A 168 -4.15 6.87 5.08
C GLY A 168 -5.35 7.81 5.00
N THR A 169 -6.16 7.71 3.95
CA THR A 169 -7.30 8.61 3.72
C THR A 169 -8.37 7.87 2.91
N ILE A 170 -9.58 7.87 3.40
CA ILE A 170 -10.75 7.37 2.66
C ILE A 170 -11.23 8.44 1.68
N PRO A 171 -11.50 8.10 0.42
CA PRO A 171 -12.11 9.02 -0.53
C PRO A 171 -13.42 9.62 -0.01
N LYS A 172 -13.62 10.91 -0.23
CA LYS A 172 -14.83 11.62 0.23
C LYS A 172 -16.04 11.35 -0.67
N ALA A 173 -15.81 11.08 -1.97
CA ALA A 173 -16.87 10.81 -2.91
C ALA A 173 -17.50 9.44 -2.67
N ASP A 174 -18.83 9.39 -2.60
CA ASP A 174 -19.57 8.15 -2.31
C ASP A 174 -19.35 7.07 -3.37
N HIS A 175 -19.24 7.47 -4.64
CA HIS A 175 -18.95 6.54 -5.74
C HIS A 175 -17.60 5.83 -5.55
N ASP A 176 -16.56 6.55 -5.15
CA ASP A 176 -15.23 5.97 -4.93
C ASP A 176 -15.24 5.04 -3.71
N ARG A 177 -15.93 5.43 -2.64
CA ARG A 177 -16.11 4.58 -1.44
C ARG A 177 -16.85 3.29 -1.77
N MET A 178 -17.91 3.38 -2.57
CA MET A 178 -18.67 2.21 -3.01
C MET A 178 -17.82 1.29 -3.88
N THR A 179 -17.02 1.84 -4.79
CA THR A 179 -16.10 1.09 -5.64
C THR A 179 -15.05 0.34 -4.84
N LEU A 180 -14.50 0.97 -3.80
CA LEU A 180 -13.57 0.32 -2.87
C LEU A 180 -14.26 -0.79 -2.05
N GLY A 181 -15.48 -0.56 -1.59
CA GLY A 181 -16.27 -1.57 -0.88
C GLY A 181 -16.54 -2.81 -1.71
N ILE A 182 -16.86 -2.65 -3.00
CA ILE A 182 -17.05 -3.77 -3.93
C ILE A 182 -15.74 -4.54 -4.16
N SER A 183 -14.61 -3.83 -4.17
CA SER A 183 -13.30 -4.40 -4.53
C SER A 183 -12.62 -5.12 -3.37
N LEU A 184 -12.68 -4.52 -2.19
CA LEU A 184 -11.92 -4.93 -1.00
C LEU A 184 -12.79 -5.32 0.19
N GLY A 185 -14.06 -4.93 0.20
CA GLY A 185 -14.95 -5.13 1.35
C GLY A 185 -15.16 -3.86 2.17
N GLU A 186 -15.78 -4.01 3.32
CA GLU A 186 -16.16 -2.90 4.19
C GLU A 186 -14.97 -2.28 4.93
N LEU A 187 -15.12 -1.00 5.29
CA LEU A 187 -14.22 -0.31 6.20
C LEU A 187 -14.50 -0.80 7.64
N VAL A 188 -13.55 -1.54 8.20
CA VAL A 188 -13.74 -2.18 9.54
C VAL A 188 -13.02 -1.46 10.66
N ASN A 189 -12.09 -0.55 10.37
CA ASN A 189 -11.32 0.17 11.37
C ASN A 189 -10.78 1.51 10.84
N GLN A 190 -10.63 2.48 11.74
CA GLN A 190 -10.03 3.78 11.46
C GLN A 190 -9.08 4.17 12.58
N LEU A 191 -7.80 4.38 12.24
CA LEU A 191 -6.77 4.89 13.14
C LEU A 191 -6.29 6.25 12.66
N SER A 192 -6.70 7.31 13.35
CA SER A 192 -6.38 8.69 12.98
C SER A 192 -4.97 9.11 13.40
N ALA A 193 -4.44 10.16 12.74
CA ALA A 193 -3.18 10.78 13.16
C ALA A 193 -3.27 11.36 14.58
N SER A 194 -4.40 11.97 14.96
CA SER A 194 -4.62 12.52 16.29
C SER A 194 -4.52 11.44 17.37
N THR A 195 -5.12 10.26 17.15
CA THR A 195 -5.02 9.13 18.08
C THR A 195 -3.57 8.72 18.30
N LEU A 196 -2.76 8.69 17.24
CA LEU A 196 -1.34 8.34 17.33
C LEU A 196 -0.49 9.46 17.96
N GLN A 197 -0.88 10.72 17.79
CA GLN A 197 -0.25 11.87 18.47
C GLN A 197 -0.54 11.85 19.96
N ASP A 198 -1.79 11.62 20.35
CA ASP A 198 -2.20 11.52 21.76
C ASP A 198 -1.50 10.34 22.46
N ALA A 199 -1.25 9.25 21.73
CA ALA A 199 -0.49 8.10 22.21
C ALA A 199 1.06 8.32 22.20
N GLY A 200 1.55 9.49 21.78
CA GLY A 200 2.98 9.78 21.70
C GLY A 200 3.74 9.01 20.60
N VAL A 201 3.03 8.43 19.65
CA VAL A 201 3.61 7.68 18.50
C VAL A 201 4.02 8.63 17.38
N LEU A 202 3.22 9.64 17.12
CA LEU A 202 3.50 10.69 16.13
C LEU A 202 3.77 12.02 16.83
N ALA A 203 4.68 12.80 16.25
CA ALA A 203 4.95 14.16 16.71
C ALA A 203 3.73 15.07 16.46
N ASN A 204 3.51 16.01 17.35
CA ASN A 204 2.56 17.09 17.11
C ASN A 204 3.11 18.02 16.02
N CYS A 205 2.26 18.38 15.07
CA CYS A 205 2.61 19.27 13.96
C CYS A 205 1.79 20.56 14.08
N HIS A 206 2.47 21.71 14.10
CA HIS A 206 1.86 23.02 13.94
C HIS A 206 2.10 23.50 12.51
N VAL A 207 1.03 23.79 11.79
CA VAL A 207 1.10 24.31 10.43
C VAL A 207 0.77 25.79 10.46
N ASN A 208 1.76 26.64 10.13
CA ASN A 208 1.54 28.05 9.91
C ASN A 208 1.29 28.28 8.41
N VAL A 209 0.10 28.70 8.07
CA VAL A 209 -0.25 29.08 6.69
C VAL A 209 0.01 30.57 6.51
N VAL A 210 0.99 30.93 5.70
CA VAL A 210 1.26 32.30 5.31
C VAL A 210 0.62 32.54 3.95
N GLN A 211 -0.43 33.37 3.94
CA GLN A 211 -1.06 33.78 2.70
C GLN A 211 -0.32 34.99 2.12
N LEU A 212 0.27 34.81 0.94
CA LEU A 212 0.88 35.93 0.22
C LEU A 212 -0.21 36.73 -0.50
N GLN A 213 -0.18 38.05 -0.34
CA GLN A 213 -1.15 38.95 -0.96
C GLN A 213 -0.67 39.48 -2.32
N GLU A 214 -0.05 38.64 -3.13
CA GLU A 214 0.37 39.02 -4.47
C GLU A 214 -0.66 38.56 -5.50
N THR A 215 -1.12 39.49 -6.31
CA THR A 215 -2.05 39.24 -7.43
C THR A 215 -1.27 39.19 -8.75
N VAL A 216 -0.40 38.20 -8.93
CA VAL A 216 0.27 37.97 -10.21
C VAL A 216 -0.51 36.91 -10.96
N ALA A 217 -0.96 37.21 -12.16
CA ALA A 217 -1.58 36.21 -13.04
C ALA A 217 -0.49 35.48 -13.84
N TYR A 218 -0.55 34.16 -13.84
CA TYR A 218 0.36 33.30 -14.60
C TYR A 218 -0.39 32.59 -15.73
N ASP A 219 0.26 32.47 -16.88
CA ASP A 219 -0.34 31.84 -18.06
C ASP A 219 -0.57 30.31 -17.87
N ASN A 220 0.22 29.67 -17.00
CA ASN A 220 0.11 28.26 -16.73
C ASN A 220 0.79 27.90 -15.39
N TYR A 221 0.50 26.71 -14.89
CA TYR A 221 1.05 26.15 -13.64
C TYR A 221 2.58 26.12 -13.62
N GLN A 222 3.24 25.83 -14.75
CA GLN A 222 4.71 25.73 -14.80
C GLN A 222 5.39 27.08 -14.63
N SER A 223 4.83 28.15 -15.18
CA SER A 223 5.34 29.52 -15.00
C SER A 223 5.16 29.99 -13.57
N GLU A 224 4.02 29.67 -12.94
CA GLU A 224 3.77 29.95 -11.53
C GLU A 224 4.75 29.19 -10.63
N LEU A 225 4.94 27.89 -10.85
CA LEU A 225 5.87 27.05 -10.09
C LEU A 225 7.31 27.58 -10.21
N THR A 226 7.75 27.94 -11.40
CA THR A 226 9.08 28.50 -11.63
C THR A 226 9.27 29.80 -10.85
N TYR A 227 8.29 30.72 -10.89
CA TYR A 227 8.34 31.94 -10.12
C TYR A 227 8.41 31.67 -8.61
N LEU A 228 7.55 30.78 -8.10
CA LEU A 228 7.49 30.42 -6.67
C LEU A 228 8.81 29.81 -6.15
N THR A 229 9.54 29.10 -7.02
CA THR A 229 10.78 28.38 -6.65
C THR A 229 12.06 29.13 -6.93
N THR A 230 12.02 30.23 -7.72
CA THR A 230 13.22 30.98 -8.14
C THR A 230 13.26 32.43 -7.65
N ASP A 231 12.16 32.95 -7.12
CA ASP A 231 12.15 34.34 -6.61
C ASP A 231 12.96 34.46 -5.32
N ALA A 232 14.10 35.14 -5.41
CA ALA A 232 15.04 35.36 -4.30
C ALA A 232 14.46 36.11 -3.10
N LYS A 233 13.28 36.78 -3.24
CA LYS A 233 12.57 37.40 -2.13
C LYS A 233 11.72 36.45 -1.31
N ARG A 234 11.57 35.22 -1.79
CA ARG A 234 10.73 34.15 -1.17
C ARG A 234 11.58 33.02 -0.58
N LEU A 235 12.85 32.95 -0.96
CA LEU A 235 13.86 32.05 -0.41
C LEU A 235 14.62 32.72 0.72
#